data_f11d5d96744b35a82f608640a84c5051
#
_entry.id   f11d5d96744b35a82f608640a84c5051
#
_cell.length_a   1.000
_cell.length_b   1.000
_cell.length_c   1.000
_cell.angle_alpha   90.00
_cell.angle_beta   90.00
_cell.angle_gamma   90.00
#
_symmetry.space_group_name_H-M   'P 1'
#
loop_
_entity.id
_entity.type
_entity.pdbx_description
1 polymer ?
#
loop_
_entity_poly.entity_id
_entity_poly.type
_entity_poly.pdbx_seq_one_letter_code
_entity_poly.pdbx_strand_id
1 'polypeptide(L)'
;LILHASTKILRSLNKPDIELYEKAMRKIMRFTWMADRTETLVTPFKQYIPDEYKIPEYKKVGSFEEVLEHRCLELEDSNKQLYLQWSGGIDSTLMLISFIKANVNKDQITIVLNPDSIKENPQFFNKHIFPSFEIISTEKHLSIANEGITIQAEHADQIISGMMLSRINPVWVNKPANRANLLAVCNELGFDLISAEVFIFAMLKTAEKSPRPIETIEDFSWWFISK
;
A
#
# COMPACT_ATOMS: atom_id res chain seq x y z
N LEU A 1 -15.16 -5.44 -10.35
CA LEU A 1 -15.94 -4.41 -9.64
C LEU A 1 -15.51 -4.42 -8.17
N ILE A 2 -14.64 -3.50 -7.77
CA ILE A 2 -14.36 -3.32 -6.34
C ILE A 2 -15.61 -2.68 -5.74
N LEU A 3 -16.40 -3.47 -5.04
CA LEU A 3 -17.49 -2.93 -4.24
C LEU A 3 -16.88 -2.20 -3.04
N HIS A 4 -16.70 -0.91 -3.17
CA HIS A 4 -16.47 -0.05 -2.02
C HIS A 4 -17.73 -0.04 -1.16
N ALA A 5 -17.80 -0.96 -0.20
CA ALA A 5 -18.82 -0.89 0.83
C ALA A 5 -18.56 0.38 1.63
N SER A 6 -19.37 1.42 1.42
CA SER A 6 -19.28 2.62 2.24
C SER A 6 -19.54 2.24 3.71
N THR A 7 -18.93 2.96 4.65
CA THR A 7 -19.21 2.85 6.09
C THR A 7 -20.73 2.82 6.37
N LYS A 8 -21.50 3.57 5.59
CA LYS A 8 -22.97 3.65 5.70
C LYS A 8 -23.62 2.30 5.38
N ILE A 9 -23.14 1.58 4.35
CA ILE A 9 -23.64 0.25 3.99
C ILE A 9 -23.28 -0.78 5.07
N LEU A 10 -22.02 -0.79 5.54
CA LEU A 10 -21.60 -1.71 6.60
C LEU A 10 -22.40 -1.51 7.89
N ARG A 11 -22.66 -0.27 8.29
CA ARG A 11 -23.48 0.05 9.46
C ARG A 11 -24.96 -0.32 9.28
N SER A 12 -25.49 -0.26 8.06
CA SER A 12 -26.87 -0.66 7.80
C SER A 12 -27.13 -2.16 8.01
N LEU A 13 -26.06 -2.97 8.02
CA LEU A 13 -26.16 -4.40 8.31
C LEU A 13 -26.43 -4.70 9.79
N ASN A 14 -26.25 -3.72 10.67
CA ASN A 14 -26.54 -3.77 12.11
C ASN A 14 -26.05 -5.05 12.81
N LYS A 15 -24.82 -5.48 12.51
CA LYS A 15 -24.19 -6.67 13.09
C LYS A 15 -23.07 -6.25 14.02
N PRO A 16 -23.05 -6.71 15.30
CA PRO A 16 -22.02 -6.35 16.29
C PRO A 16 -20.58 -6.62 15.81
N ASP A 17 -20.37 -7.73 15.12
CA ASP A 17 -19.04 -8.11 14.61
C ASP A 17 -18.52 -7.12 13.56
N ILE A 18 -19.41 -6.56 12.73
CA ILE A 18 -19.06 -5.54 11.75
C ILE A 18 -18.70 -4.23 12.43
N GLU A 19 -19.43 -3.86 13.47
CA GLU A 19 -19.14 -2.66 14.25
C GLU A 19 -17.80 -2.75 14.96
N LEU A 20 -17.49 -3.90 15.57
CA LEU A 20 -16.20 -4.16 16.21
C LEU A 20 -15.06 -4.12 15.19
N TYR A 21 -15.23 -4.73 14.02
CA TYR A 21 -14.25 -4.69 12.94
C TYR A 21 -13.99 -3.25 12.46
N GLU A 22 -15.05 -2.49 12.18
CA GLU A 22 -14.93 -1.09 11.77
C GLU A 22 -14.19 -0.25 12.82
N LYS A 23 -14.52 -0.42 14.09
CA LYS A 23 -13.87 0.28 15.21
C LYS A 23 -12.38 -0.04 15.29
N ALA A 24 -12.00 -1.32 15.11
CA ALA A 24 -10.62 -1.75 15.09
C ALA A 24 -9.87 -1.14 13.90
N MET A 25 -10.42 -1.23 12.70
CA MET A 25 -9.80 -0.67 11.49
C MET A 25 -9.55 0.83 11.60
N ARG A 26 -10.52 1.61 12.10
CA ARG A 26 -10.35 3.05 12.33
C ARG A 26 -9.22 3.40 13.29
N LYS A 27 -9.03 2.60 14.33
CA LYS A 27 -7.97 2.83 15.32
C LYS A 27 -6.57 2.56 14.77
N ILE A 28 -6.44 1.53 13.94
CA ILE A 28 -5.14 1.08 13.39
C ILE A 28 -4.81 1.80 12.10
N MET A 29 -5.73 1.81 11.15
CA MET A 29 -5.46 2.22 9.78
C MET A 29 -6.10 3.56 9.39
N ARG A 30 -6.91 4.18 10.26
CA ARG A 30 -7.80 5.32 9.93
C ARG A 30 -8.84 5.01 8.83
N PHE A 31 -8.91 3.79 8.35
CA PHE A 31 -9.91 3.32 7.39
C PHE A 31 -11.01 2.57 8.11
N THR A 32 -12.15 2.43 7.44
CA THR A 32 -13.31 1.75 8.03
C THR A 32 -13.36 0.27 7.73
N TRP A 33 -12.57 -0.16 6.77
CA TRP A 33 -12.50 -1.55 6.34
C TRP A 33 -11.24 -1.76 5.47
N MET A 34 -10.85 -3.02 5.32
CA MET A 34 -9.72 -3.43 4.51
C MET A 34 -10.15 -4.51 3.52
N ALA A 35 -9.71 -4.39 2.27
CA ALA A 35 -9.89 -5.43 1.27
C ALA A 35 -8.71 -6.40 1.38
N ASP A 36 -8.96 -7.63 1.81
CA ASP A 36 -7.92 -8.66 1.90
C ASP A 36 -7.74 -9.35 0.56
N ARG A 37 -6.75 -8.91 -0.19
CA ARG A 37 -6.37 -9.47 -1.50
C ARG A 37 -5.79 -10.88 -1.41
N THR A 38 -5.43 -11.34 -0.23
CA THR A 38 -4.90 -12.69 0.00
C THR A 38 -5.96 -13.68 0.45
N GLU A 39 -7.18 -13.21 0.73
CA GLU A 39 -8.30 -13.99 1.26
C GLU A 39 -7.94 -14.79 2.54
N THR A 40 -7.02 -14.28 3.35
CA THR A 40 -6.54 -14.93 4.56
C THR A 40 -7.06 -14.31 5.85
N LEU A 41 -7.58 -13.08 5.81
CA LEU A 41 -8.17 -12.43 6.98
C LEU A 41 -9.51 -13.05 7.35
N VAL A 42 -9.72 -13.21 8.65
CA VAL A 42 -11.03 -13.55 9.20
C VAL A 42 -11.82 -12.25 9.35
N THR A 43 -12.68 -11.97 8.38
CA THR A 43 -13.56 -10.80 8.40
C THR A 43 -15.00 -11.19 8.79
N PRO A 44 -15.78 -10.30 9.42
CA PRO A 44 -17.18 -10.57 9.79
C PRO A 44 -18.15 -10.56 8.60
N PHE A 45 -17.62 -10.38 7.40
CA PHE A 45 -18.38 -10.39 6.15
C PHE A 45 -17.56 -11.05 5.04
N LYS A 46 -18.26 -11.64 4.08
CA LYS A 46 -17.60 -12.24 2.93
C LYS A 46 -17.15 -11.13 1.99
N GLN A 47 -15.86 -11.12 1.67
CA GLN A 47 -15.29 -10.28 0.62
C GLN A 47 -15.23 -11.09 -0.68
N TYR A 48 -15.45 -10.41 -1.78
CA TYR A 48 -15.21 -10.96 -3.12
C TYR A 48 -14.09 -10.13 -3.76
N ILE A 49 -12.97 -10.77 -4.00
CA ILE A 49 -11.82 -10.15 -4.68
C ILE A 49 -11.72 -10.79 -6.05
N PRO A 50 -11.93 -10.06 -7.15
CA PRO A 50 -11.69 -10.54 -8.50
C PRO A 50 -10.28 -11.09 -8.66
N ASP A 51 -10.10 -12.13 -9.48
CA ASP A 51 -8.81 -12.83 -9.61
C ASP A 51 -7.67 -11.90 -10.06
N GLU A 52 -7.96 -10.91 -10.89
CA GLU A 52 -6.99 -9.91 -11.33
C GLU A 52 -6.43 -9.01 -10.22
N TYR A 53 -7.13 -8.95 -9.06
CA TYR A 53 -6.70 -8.16 -7.89
C TYR A 53 -6.11 -9.03 -6.78
N LYS A 54 -6.18 -10.36 -6.89
CA LYS A 54 -5.54 -11.24 -5.94
C LYS A 54 -4.02 -11.11 -6.03
N ILE A 55 -3.38 -11.22 -4.89
CA ILE A 55 -1.91 -11.32 -4.87
C ILE A 55 -1.57 -12.71 -5.41
N PRO A 56 -0.74 -12.81 -6.46
CA PRO A 56 -0.31 -14.09 -6.99
C PRO A 56 0.43 -14.89 -5.92
N GLU A 57 0.43 -16.21 -6.06
CA GLU A 57 1.20 -17.07 -5.18
C GLU A 57 2.67 -16.62 -5.10
N TYR A 58 3.22 -16.68 -3.89
CA TYR A 58 4.61 -16.31 -3.65
C TYR A 58 5.53 -17.16 -4.52
N LYS A 59 6.19 -16.50 -5.46
CA LYS A 59 7.30 -17.08 -6.22
C LYS A 59 8.60 -16.49 -5.68
N LYS A 60 9.67 -17.28 -5.70
CA LYS A 60 11.00 -16.75 -5.39
C LYS A 60 11.28 -15.61 -6.37
N VAL A 61 11.30 -14.40 -5.88
CA VAL A 61 11.65 -13.21 -6.66
C VAL A 61 13.15 -12.96 -6.54
N GLY A 62 13.72 -12.28 -7.51
CA GLY A 62 15.09 -11.81 -7.51
C GLY A 62 15.36 -10.70 -6.48
N SER A 63 16.39 -9.95 -6.69
CA SER A 63 16.68 -8.74 -5.94
C SER A 63 15.58 -7.69 -6.13
N PHE A 64 15.51 -6.72 -5.24
CA PHE A 64 14.58 -5.57 -5.38
C PHE A 64 14.75 -4.84 -6.72
N GLU A 65 15.99 -4.71 -7.17
CA GLU A 65 16.34 -4.09 -8.45
C GLU A 65 15.78 -4.88 -9.64
N GLU A 66 15.96 -6.21 -9.65
CA GLU A 66 15.40 -7.08 -10.70
C GLU A 66 13.87 -7.02 -10.75
N VAL A 67 13.21 -6.96 -9.59
CA VAL A 67 11.75 -6.84 -9.53
C VAL A 67 11.28 -5.51 -10.11
N LEU A 68 11.95 -4.41 -9.78
CA LEU A 68 11.63 -3.08 -10.33
C LEU A 68 11.85 -3.03 -11.85
N GLU A 69 12.98 -3.55 -12.34
CA GLU A 69 13.29 -3.62 -13.76
C GLU A 69 12.24 -4.43 -14.52
N HIS A 70 11.94 -5.63 -14.03
CA HIS A 70 10.91 -6.49 -14.63
C HIS A 70 9.56 -5.78 -14.70
N ARG A 71 9.16 -5.07 -13.63
CA ARG A 71 7.90 -4.33 -13.61
C ARG A 71 7.88 -3.17 -14.60
N CYS A 72 9.00 -2.46 -14.78
CA CYS A 72 9.10 -1.39 -15.77
C CYS A 72 8.94 -1.94 -17.20
N LEU A 73 9.57 -3.07 -17.51
CA LEU A 73 9.46 -3.72 -18.82
C LEU A 73 8.07 -4.29 -19.09
N GLU A 74 7.40 -4.90 -18.09
CA GLU A 74 6.00 -5.31 -18.22
C GLU A 74 5.07 -4.13 -18.58
N LEU A 75 5.32 -2.97 -17.99
CA LEU A 75 4.54 -1.77 -18.27
C LEU A 75 4.80 -1.23 -19.69
N GLU A 76 6.05 -1.27 -20.15
CA GLU A 76 6.42 -0.93 -21.52
C GLU A 76 5.74 -1.85 -22.53
N ASP A 77 5.75 -3.16 -22.28
CA ASP A 77 5.11 -4.17 -23.14
C ASP A 77 3.60 -3.99 -23.30
N SER A 78 2.97 -3.23 -22.41
CA SER A 78 1.56 -2.87 -22.56
C SER A 78 1.26 -2.04 -23.81
N ASN A 79 2.28 -1.42 -24.41
CA ASN A 79 2.21 -0.50 -25.54
C ASN A 79 1.24 0.68 -25.31
N LYS A 80 0.99 1.05 -24.03
CA LYS A 80 0.16 2.19 -23.65
C LYS A 80 1.02 3.35 -23.20
N GLN A 81 0.52 4.57 -23.35
CA GLN A 81 1.15 5.74 -22.76
C GLN A 81 1.24 5.58 -21.24
N LEU A 82 2.42 5.84 -20.68
CA LEU A 82 2.71 5.74 -19.25
C LEU A 82 2.79 7.16 -18.66
N TYR A 83 1.86 7.47 -17.75
CA TYR A 83 1.81 8.75 -17.05
C TYR A 83 2.42 8.58 -15.66
N LEU A 84 3.69 9.00 -15.47
CA LEU A 84 4.40 8.89 -14.21
C LEU A 84 4.17 10.14 -13.36
N GLN A 85 3.46 10.01 -12.26
CA GLN A 85 3.26 11.11 -11.31
C GLN A 85 4.52 11.32 -10.46
N TRP A 86 5.25 12.40 -10.75
CA TRP A 86 6.47 12.74 -10.03
C TRP A 86 6.23 13.93 -9.09
N SER A 87 6.36 13.67 -7.79
CA SER A 87 6.16 14.68 -6.74
C SER A 87 7.42 15.44 -6.35
N GLY A 88 8.61 14.97 -6.79
CA GLY A 88 9.91 15.48 -6.33
C GLY A 88 10.48 14.69 -5.15
N GLY A 89 9.62 13.96 -4.42
CA GLY A 89 10.01 13.12 -3.29
C GLY A 89 10.81 11.88 -3.68
N ILE A 90 11.36 11.21 -2.67
CA ILE A 90 12.28 10.07 -2.85
C ILE A 90 11.60 8.89 -3.59
N ASP A 91 10.35 8.56 -3.23
CA ASP A 91 9.64 7.40 -3.81
C ASP A 91 9.35 7.62 -5.29
N SER A 92 8.81 8.78 -5.66
CA SER A 92 8.53 9.11 -7.06
C SER A 92 9.80 9.28 -7.90
N THR A 93 10.88 9.71 -7.27
CA THR A 93 12.19 9.80 -7.93
C THR A 93 12.79 8.40 -8.13
N LEU A 94 12.69 7.50 -7.15
CA LEU A 94 13.11 6.10 -7.29
C LEU A 94 12.33 5.39 -8.39
N MET A 95 11.01 5.59 -8.44
CA MET A 95 10.17 5.07 -9.52
C MET A 95 10.69 5.50 -10.89
N LEU A 96 10.92 6.79 -11.10
CA LEU A 96 11.43 7.29 -12.40
C LEU A 96 12.83 6.78 -12.73
N ILE A 97 13.73 6.69 -11.73
CA ILE A 97 15.06 6.10 -11.91
C ILE A 97 14.95 4.64 -12.38
N SER A 98 13.98 3.88 -11.88
CA SER A 98 13.78 2.48 -12.29
C SER A 98 13.41 2.37 -13.76
N PHE A 99 12.55 3.24 -14.29
CA PHE A 99 12.24 3.31 -15.72
C PHE A 99 13.45 3.72 -16.57
N ILE A 100 14.25 4.66 -16.09
CA ILE A 100 15.49 5.09 -16.78
C ILE A 100 16.51 3.95 -16.81
N LYS A 101 16.70 3.22 -15.69
CA LYS A 101 17.63 2.09 -15.62
C LYS A 101 17.21 0.90 -16.46
N ALA A 102 15.91 0.59 -16.48
CA ALA A 102 15.33 -0.44 -17.33
C ALA A 102 15.38 -0.05 -18.84
N ASN A 103 15.83 1.14 -19.16
CA ASN A 103 15.94 1.66 -20.52
C ASN A 103 14.61 1.63 -21.31
N VAL A 104 13.50 1.86 -20.60
CA VAL A 104 12.16 1.96 -21.19
C VAL A 104 12.11 3.10 -22.21
N ASN A 105 11.37 2.90 -23.29
CA ASN A 105 11.22 3.90 -24.33
C ASN A 105 10.66 5.21 -23.77
N LYS A 106 11.44 6.27 -23.84
CA LYS A 106 11.09 7.59 -23.31
C LYS A 106 9.87 8.22 -23.97
N ASP A 107 9.62 7.92 -25.23
CA ASP A 107 8.46 8.44 -25.96
C ASP A 107 7.14 7.86 -25.44
N GLN A 108 7.21 6.73 -24.74
CA GLN A 108 6.08 6.12 -24.05
C GLN A 108 5.82 6.71 -22.65
N ILE A 109 6.73 7.56 -22.16
CA ILE A 109 6.67 8.11 -20.80
C ILE A 109 6.35 9.60 -20.86
N THR A 110 5.27 9.99 -20.16
CA THR A 110 4.95 11.39 -19.88
C THR A 110 5.01 11.64 -18.37
N ILE A 111 5.76 12.64 -17.96
CA ILE A 111 5.88 13.01 -16.54
C ILE A 111 4.73 13.96 -16.17
N VAL A 112 3.98 13.55 -15.16
CA VAL A 112 2.89 14.36 -14.57
C VAL A 112 3.42 15.00 -13.31
N LEU A 113 3.41 16.33 -13.23
CA LEU A 113 3.91 17.07 -12.08
C LEU A 113 3.16 18.39 -11.89
N ASN A 114 3.42 19.04 -10.75
CA ASN A 114 3.00 20.40 -10.45
C ASN A 114 4.24 21.27 -10.12
N PRO A 115 4.09 22.60 -10.02
CA PRO A 115 5.22 23.47 -9.71
C PRO A 115 5.94 23.18 -8.39
N ASP A 116 5.24 22.64 -7.38
CA ASP A 116 5.83 22.30 -6.09
C ASP A 116 6.71 21.05 -6.18
N SER A 117 6.40 20.12 -7.07
CA SER A 117 7.27 18.96 -7.37
C SER A 117 8.68 19.41 -7.83
N ILE A 118 8.75 20.45 -8.66
CA ILE A 118 10.02 21.00 -9.15
C ILE A 118 10.80 21.64 -8.00
N LYS A 119 10.11 22.36 -7.11
CA LYS A 119 10.76 23.01 -5.95
C LYS A 119 11.37 22.00 -4.98
N GLU A 120 10.74 20.83 -4.84
CA GLU A 120 11.21 19.78 -3.94
C GLU A 120 12.54 19.18 -4.41
N ASN A 121 12.71 18.97 -5.73
CA ASN A 121 13.96 18.43 -6.27
C ASN A 121 14.34 19.09 -7.62
N PRO A 122 14.74 20.36 -7.61
CA PRO A 122 15.06 21.09 -8.84
C PRO A 122 16.27 20.56 -9.59
N GLN A 123 17.24 19.98 -8.88
CA GLN A 123 18.45 19.43 -9.51
C GLN A 123 18.10 18.21 -10.37
N PHE A 124 17.32 17.29 -9.83
CA PHE A 124 16.89 16.10 -10.56
C PHE A 124 15.99 16.47 -11.74
N PHE A 125 15.06 17.40 -11.54
CA PHE A 125 14.21 17.92 -12.62
C PHE A 125 15.03 18.45 -13.78
N ASN A 126 15.92 19.40 -13.53
CA ASN A 126 16.71 20.06 -14.58
C ASN A 126 17.69 19.11 -15.30
N LYS A 127 18.22 18.10 -14.59
CA LYS A 127 19.23 17.21 -15.14
C LYS A 127 18.62 16.01 -15.88
N HIS A 128 17.50 15.47 -15.39
CA HIS A 128 16.99 14.17 -15.84
C HIS A 128 15.59 14.22 -16.44
N ILE A 129 14.72 15.14 -16.00
CA ILE A 129 13.34 15.20 -16.48
C ILE A 129 13.21 16.15 -17.65
N PHE A 130 13.49 17.42 -17.45
CA PHE A 130 13.26 18.48 -18.43
C PHE A 130 13.87 18.21 -19.81
N PRO A 131 15.11 17.72 -19.92
CA PRO A 131 15.73 17.49 -21.24
C PRO A 131 15.31 16.17 -21.89
N SER A 132 14.55 15.29 -21.21
CA SER A 132 14.42 13.89 -21.64
C SER A 132 13.00 13.39 -21.81
N PHE A 133 12.00 14.05 -21.22
CA PHE A 133 10.62 13.54 -21.18
C PHE A 133 9.60 14.61 -21.56
N GLU A 134 8.47 14.17 -22.08
CA GLU A 134 7.29 15.01 -22.17
C GLU A 134 6.77 15.31 -20.74
N ILE A 135 6.32 16.55 -20.54
CA ILE A 135 5.84 17.03 -19.22
C ILE A 135 4.45 17.60 -19.38
N ILE A 136 3.55 17.17 -18.51
CA ILE A 136 2.20 17.74 -18.41
C ILE A 136 1.86 18.12 -16.97
N SER A 137 0.92 19.04 -16.81
CA SER A 137 0.39 19.38 -15.49
C SER A 137 -0.59 18.31 -14.98
N THR A 138 -0.78 18.27 -13.66
CA THR A 138 -1.78 17.39 -13.03
C THR A 138 -3.18 17.63 -13.58
N GLU A 139 -3.55 18.90 -13.83
CA GLU A 139 -4.86 19.26 -14.37
C GLU A 139 -5.06 18.68 -15.79
N LYS A 140 -4.04 18.79 -16.64
CA LYS A 140 -4.09 18.22 -18.01
C LYS A 140 -4.19 16.70 -17.93
N HIS A 141 -3.42 16.06 -17.04
CA HIS A 141 -3.47 14.60 -16.86
C HIS A 141 -4.88 14.12 -16.48
N LEU A 142 -5.58 14.80 -15.57
CA LEU A 142 -6.95 14.43 -15.16
C LEU A 142 -7.93 14.34 -16.33
N SER A 143 -7.72 15.12 -17.39
CA SER A 143 -8.57 15.09 -18.59
C SER A 143 -8.28 13.91 -19.53
N ILE A 144 -7.09 13.28 -19.45
CA ILE A 144 -6.62 12.22 -20.34
C ILE A 144 -6.23 10.94 -19.62
N ALA A 145 -6.49 10.83 -18.32
CA ALA A 145 -6.04 9.70 -17.50
C ALA A 145 -6.53 8.33 -17.98
N ASN A 146 -7.63 8.28 -18.75
CA ASN A 146 -8.16 7.05 -19.32
C ASN A 146 -7.46 6.61 -20.62
N GLU A 147 -6.56 7.42 -21.17
CA GLU A 147 -5.87 7.16 -22.44
C GLU A 147 -4.60 6.31 -22.27
N GLY A 148 -4.20 6.03 -21.02
CA GLY A 148 -2.99 5.27 -20.72
C GLY A 148 -2.99 4.64 -19.34
N ILE A 149 -1.79 4.38 -18.82
CA ILE A 149 -1.57 3.83 -17.49
C ILE A 149 -0.98 4.92 -16.60
N THR A 150 -1.68 5.27 -15.53
CA THR A 150 -1.16 6.18 -14.50
C THR A 150 -0.34 5.39 -13.47
N ILE A 151 0.89 5.81 -13.25
CA ILE A 151 1.83 5.19 -12.32
C ILE A 151 2.18 6.21 -11.25
N GLN A 152 2.05 5.81 -10.00
CA GLN A 152 2.40 6.62 -8.85
C GLN A 152 3.15 5.78 -7.82
N ALA A 153 4.04 6.40 -7.07
CA ALA A 153 4.82 5.77 -6.01
C ALA A 153 4.28 6.13 -4.61
N GLU A 154 3.03 6.60 -4.56
CA GLU A 154 2.38 6.93 -3.29
C GLU A 154 2.16 5.64 -2.47
N HIS A 155 2.31 5.76 -1.16
CA HIS A 155 2.13 4.65 -0.22
C HIS A 155 3.20 3.55 -0.25
N ALA A 156 4.36 3.74 -0.86
CA ALA A 156 5.46 2.77 -0.82
C ALA A 156 5.94 2.49 0.61
N ASP A 157 5.91 3.48 1.49
CA ASP A 157 6.19 3.38 2.92
C ASP A 157 5.20 2.46 3.67
N GLN A 158 4.00 2.29 3.15
CA GLN A 158 2.99 1.40 3.75
C GLN A 158 3.36 -0.07 3.59
N ILE A 159 4.07 -0.43 2.51
CA ILE A 159 4.56 -1.80 2.29
C ILE A 159 5.53 -2.22 3.40
N ILE A 160 6.26 -1.28 3.99
CA ILE A 160 7.19 -1.50 5.09
C ILE A 160 6.60 -1.13 6.46
N SER A 161 5.28 -1.18 6.59
CA SER A 161 4.53 -0.95 7.85
C SER A 161 4.62 0.46 8.43
N GLY A 162 5.13 1.46 7.69
CA GLY A 162 5.38 2.80 8.19
C GLY A 162 4.16 3.45 8.85
N MET A 163 2.99 3.34 8.24
CA MET A 163 1.76 3.95 8.79
C MET A 163 1.33 3.32 10.12
N MET A 164 1.43 2.01 10.28
CA MET A 164 1.07 1.34 11.53
C MET A 164 2.14 1.55 12.59
N LEU A 165 3.41 1.39 12.23
CA LEU A 165 4.55 1.54 13.15
C LEU A 165 4.66 2.97 13.68
N SER A 166 4.31 4.00 12.91
CA SER A 166 4.31 5.39 13.38
C SER A 166 3.32 5.67 14.52
N ARG A 167 2.40 4.75 14.80
CA ARG A 167 1.40 4.85 15.87
C ARG A 167 1.70 3.99 17.07
N ILE A 168 2.60 3.04 16.91
CA ILE A 168 3.04 2.14 17.96
C ILE A 168 4.24 2.78 18.64
N ASN A 169 4.23 2.81 19.97
CA ASN A 169 5.40 3.26 20.72
C ASN A 169 6.61 2.40 20.31
N PRO A 170 7.75 3.00 19.92
CA PRO A 170 8.94 2.28 19.45
C PRO A 170 9.43 1.18 20.41
N VAL A 171 9.12 1.28 21.69
CA VAL A 171 9.48 0.25 22.68
C VAL A 171 8.86 -1.12 22.38
N TRP A 172 7.77 -1.16 21.63
CA TRP A 172 7.07 -2.38 21.25
C TRP A 172 7.58 -3.03 19.98
N VAL A 173 8.20 -2.29 19.07
CA VAL A 173 8.52 -2.72 17.70
C VAL A 173 9.25 -4.07 17.68
N ASN A 174 10.29 -4.22 18.52
CA ASN A 174 11.12 -5.42 18.60
C ASN A 174 10.62 -6.42 19.67
N LYS A 175 9.46 -6.21 20.29
CA LYS A 175 8.91 -7.17 21.25
C LYS A 175 8.26 -8.35 20.53
N PRO A 176 8.24 -9.55 21.16
CA PRO A 176 7.57 -10.70 20.59
C PRO A 176 6.10 -10.43 20.26
N ALA A 177 5.65 -10.89 19.08
CA ALA A 177 4.27 -10.76 18.62
C ALA A 177 3.34 -11.76 19.33
N ASN A 178 3.37 -11.79 20.64
CA ASN A 178 2.48 -12.62 21.46
C ASN A 178 1.24 -11.85 21.93
N ARG A 179 0.23 -12.59 22.39
CA ARG A 179 -1.04 -12.01 22.84
C ARG A 179 -0.86 -10.90 23.87
N ALA A 180 0.04 -11.06 24.86
CA ALA A 180 0.21 -10.07 25.93
C ALA A 180 0.75 -8.73 25.39
N ASN A 181 1.77 -8.78 24.54
CA ASN A 181 2.36 -7.58 23.94
C ASN A 181 1.39 -6.91 22.95
N LEU A 182 0.67 -7.70 22.15
CA LEU A 182 -0.35 -7.16 21.24
C LEU A 182 -1.51 -6.50 22.01
N LEU A 183 -1.94 -7.06 23.15
CA LEU A 183 -2.92 -6.41 24.03
C LEU A 183 -2.41 -5.08 24.59
N ALA A 184 -1.15 -5.02 25.00
CA ALA A 184 -0.56 -3.78 25.49
C ALA A 184 -0.53 -2.70 24.39
N VAL A 185 -0.14 -3.06 23.15
CA VAL A 185 -0.19 -2.16 21.98
C VAL A 185 -1.62 -1.70 21.70
N CYS A 186 -2.59 -2.61 21.69
CA CYS A 186 -3.99 -2.26 21.47
C CYS A 186 -4.51 -1.31 22.56
N ASN A 187 -4.11 -1.51 23.80
CA ASN A 187 -4.50 -0.64 24.91
C ASN A 187 -3.91 0.78 24.73
N GLU A 188 -2.65 0.91 24.35
CA GLU A 188 -2.04 2.21 24.03
C GLU A 188 -2.74 2.91 22.85
N LEU A 189 -3.19 2.14 21.85
CA LEU A 189 -3.99 2.64 20.75
C LEU A 189 -5.44 2.98 21.14
N GLY A 190 -5.81 2.77 22.40
CA GLY A 190 -7.11 3.10 22.98
C GLY A 190 -8.22 2.11 22.62
N PHE A 191 -7.90 0.84 22.37
CA PHE A 191 -8.92 -0.20 22.29
C PHE A 191 -9.50 -0.49 23.68
N ASP A 192 -10.78 -0.79 23.74
CA ASP A 192 -11.32 -1.48 24.90
C ASP A 192 -10.89 -2.96 24.88
N LEU A 193 -10.88 -3.59 26.04
CA LEU A 193 -10.36 -4.96 26.20
C LEU A 193 -11.06 -5.97 25.27
N ILE A 194 -12.37 -5.89 25.13
CA ILE A 194 -13.14 -6.83 24.29
C ILE A 194 -12.78 -6.66 22.82
N SER A 195 -12.76 -5.42 22.33
CA SER A 195 -12.37 -5.13 20.95
C SER A 195 -10.93 -5.55 20.66
N ALA A 196 -10.01 -5.36 21.62
CA ALA A 196 -8.62 -5.79 21.49
C ALA A 196 -8.51 -7.31 21.38
N GLU A 197 -9.18 -8.05 22.27
CA GLU A 197 -9.15 -9.52 22.27
C GLU A 197 -9.69 -10.11 20.97
N VAL A 198 -10.84 -9.64 20.51
CA VAL A 198 -11.44 -10.10 19.24
C VAL A 198 -10.51 -9.82 18.07
N PHE A 199 -9.95 -8.61 18.01
CA PHE A 199 -9.02 -8.23 16.95
C PHE A 199 -7.75 -9.10 16.97
N ILE A 200 -7.09 -9.25 18.13
CA ILE A 200 -5.86 -10.02 18.26
C ILE A 200 -6.09 -11.49 17.93
N PHE A 201 -7.18 -12.09 18.41
CA PHE A 201 -7.50 -13.48 18.09
C PHE A 201 -7.63 -13.69 16.56
N ALA A 202 -8.40 -12.83 15.88
CA ALA A 202 -8.57 -12.92 14.44
C ALA A 202 -7.25 -12.74 13.69
N MET A 203 -6.43 -11.77 14.12
CA MET A 203 -5.16 -11.45 13.49
C MET A 203 -4.10 -12.53 13.70
N LEU A 204 -3.96 -13.08 14.92
CA LEU A 204 -3.02 -14.17 15.19
C LEU A 204 -3.37 -15.42 14.38
N LYS A 205 -4.66 -15.77 14.32
CA LYS A 205 -5.12 -16.89 13.47
C LYS A 205 -4.80 -16.66 11.99
N THR A 206 -4.89 -15.44 11.52
CA THR A 206 -4.53 -15.08 10.15
C THR A 206 -3.01 -15.15 9.96
N ALA A 207 -2.24 -14.73 10.96
CA ALA A 207 -0.77 -14.73 10.93
C ALA A 207 -0.16 -16.14 10.81
N GLU A 208 -0.87 -17.19 11.25
CA GLU A 208 -0.48 -18.60 11.04
C GLU A 208 -0.30 -18.95 9.56
N LYS A 209 -0.94 -18.18 8.65
CA LYS A 209 -0.82 -18.33 7.20
C LYS A 209 0.27 -17.45 6.58
N SER A 210 1.10 -16.82 7.37
CA SER A 210 2.19 -16.00 6.87
C SER A 210 3.24 -16.85 6.14
N PRO A 211 3.74 -16.41 4.97
CA PRO A 211 4.80 -17.10 4.25
C PRO A 211 6.16 -17.05 4.97
N ARG A 212 6.30 -16.20 5.98
CA ARG A 212 7.47 -16.10 6.84
C ARG A 212 7.06 -16.10 8.32
N PRO A 213 7.94 -16.50 9.24
CA PRO A 213 7.68 -16.40 10.67
C PRO A 213 7.34 -14.97 11.08
N ILE A 214 6.39 -14.82 11.99
CA ILE A 214 6.03 -13.56 12.63
C ILE A 214 6.50 -13.65 14.07
N GLU A 215 7.64 -13.05 14.34
CA GLU A 215 8.29 -13.12 15.65
C GLU A 215 8.08 -11.86 16.47
N THR A 216 8.11 -10.70 15.82
CA THR A 216 8.02 -9.38 16.46
C THR A 216 6.73 -8.63 16.12
N ILE A 217 6.45 -7.57 16.88
CA ILE A 217 5.35 -6.63 16.58
C ILE A 217 5.57 -5.97 15.21
N GLU A 218 6.82 -5.74 14.80
CA GLU A 218 7.15 -5.24 13.46
C GLU A 218 6.73 -6.24 12.37
N ASP A 219 7.10 -7.51 12.51
CA ASP A 219 6.69 -8.56 11.57
C ASP A 219 5.18 -8.70 11.49
N PHE A 220 4.51 -8.63 12.64
CA PHE A 220 3.06 -8.66 12.70
C PHE A 220 2.45 -7.46 11.98
N SER A 221 2.98 -6.26 12.18
CA SER A 221 2.54 -5.04 11.52
C SER A 221 2.73 -5.12 10.01
N TRP A 222 3.89 -5.60 9.57
CA TRP A 222 4.17 -5.85 8.16
C TRP A 222 3.16 -6.86 7.57
N TRP A 223 2.95 -7.97 8.23
CA TRP A 223 1.99 -8.98 7.77
C TRP A 223 0.58 -8.41 7.64
N PHE A 224 0.15 -7.65 8.63
CA PHE A 224 -1.18 -7.05 8.64
C PHE A 224 -1.39 -6.08 7.47
N ILE A 225 -0.40 -5.24 7.17
CA ILE A 225 -0.49 -4.25 6.08
C ILE A 225 -0.36 -4.91 4.71
N SER A 226 0.36 -6.02 4.61
CA SER A 226 0.53 -6.75 3.34
C SER A 226 -0.76 -7.40 2.82
N LYS A 227 -1.85 -7.38 3.61
CA LYS A 227 -3.17 -7.91 3.22
C LYS A 227 -3.91 -6.93 2.35
#